data_f819d2c68cd8adc1aba9ef51e5e70b29
#
_entry.id   f819d2c68cd8adc1aba9ef51e5e70b29
#
_cell.length_a   1.000
_cell.length_b   1.000
_cell.length_c   1.000
_cell.angle_alpha   90.00
_cell.angle_beta   90.00
_cell.angle_gamma   90.00
#
_symmetry.space_group_name_H-M   'P 1'
#
loop_
_entity.id
_entity.type
_entity.pdbx_description
1 polymer ?
#
loop_
_entity_poly.entity_id
_entity_poly.type
_entity_poly.pdbx_seq_one_letter_code
_entity_poly.pdbx_strand_id
1 'polypeptide(L)'
;PHTLQECEEYNGGYIYYSMGKWTFGGNTNPRDKDTVIVKLTVMRDLDGTVSIADREHIPCASSGDKNANNYQPVPYEEGTEEYERTLSKLDGTFDGANLSIGYDYTIGELND
;
A
#
# COMPACT_ATOMS: atom_id res chain seq x y z
N PRO A 1 -1.95 10.07 -5.75
CA PRO A 1 -1.31 9.12 -6.67
C PRO A 1 -1.82 7.70 -6.44
N HIS A 2 -1.62 6.84 -7.43
CA HIS A 2 -2.04 5.43 -7.35
C HIS A 2 -0.88 4.52 -6.95
N THR A 3 0.02 5.02 -6.14
CA THR A 3 1.17 4.28 -5.62
C THR A 3 1.28 4.51 -4.13
N LEU A 4 1.83 3.53 -3.41
CA LEU A 4 2.13 3.71 -2.00
C LEU A 4 3.14 4.83 -1.80
N GLN A 5 2.92 5.61 -0.76
CA GLN A 5 3.89 6.59 -0.28
C GLN A 5 4.23 6.30 1.17
N GLU A 6 5.35 6.85 1.59
CA GLU A 6 5.78 6.79 2.98
C GLU A 6 4.69 7.32 3.91
N CYS A 7 4.48 6.64 5.03
CA CYS A 7 3.63 7.14 6.08
C CYS A 7 4.47 7.80 7.16
N GLU A 8 3.85 8.69 7.94
CA GLU A 8 4.56 9.42 8.99
C GLU A 8 3.74 9.48 10.26
N GLU A 9 4.43 9.44 11.39
CA GLU A 9 3.83 9.71 12.69
C GLU A 9 3.89 11.21 12.96
N TYR A 10 2.76 11.80 13.34
CA TYR A 10 2.66 13.22 13.61
C TYR A 10 1.67 13.48 14.75
N ASN A 11 2.15 14.13 15.82
CA ASN A 11 1.33 14.51 16.99
C ASN A 11 0.51 13.35 17.56
N GLY A 12 1.09 12.17 17.66
CA GLY A 12 0.44 10.98 18.22
C GLY A 12 -0.53 10.28 17.27
N GLY A 13 -0.64 10.76 16.04
CA GLY A 13 -1.42 10.13 14.99
C GLY A 13 -0.54 9.69 13.84
N TYR A 14 -1.16 9.20 12.77
CA TYR A 14 -0.46 8.73 11.58
C TYR A 14 -1.04 9.37 10.34
N ILE A 15 -0.15 9.73 9.41
CA ILE A 15 -0.52 10.28 8.11
C ILE A 15 -0.10 9.28 7.04
N TYR A 16 -1.06 8.83 6.25
CA TYR A 16 -0.83 8.00 5.07
C TYR A 16 -1.10 8.86 3.84
N TYR A 17 -0.04 9.35 3.20
CA TYR A 17 -0.17 10.26 2.07
C TYR A 17 -0.77 9.56 0.86
N SER A 18 -0.48 8.27 0.67
CA SER A 18 -1.12 7.44 -0.32
C SER A 18 -1.01 5.96 0.08
N MET A 19 -2.11 5.26 0.01
CA MET A 19 -2.16 3.82 0.30
C MET A 19 -2.15 2.97 -0.96
N GLY A 20 -1.94 3.58 -2.13
CA GLY A 20 -1.96 2.86 -3.39
C GLY A 20 -3.37 2.57 -3.89
N LYS A 21 -3.46 1.70 -4.88
CA LYS A 21 -4.73 1.25 -5.43
C LYS A 21 -5.36 0.16 -4.57
N TRP A 22 -6.66 0.10 -4.60
CA TRP A 22 -7.40 -1.02 -4.02
C TRP A 22 -8.29 -1.64 -5.12
N THR A 23 -9.57 -1.39 -5.13
CA THR A 23 -10.51 -1.94 -6.14
C THR A 23 -10.90 -0.90 -7.20
N PHE A 24 -10.01 0.05 -7.46
CA PHE A 24 -10.28 1.12 -8.40
C PHE A 24 -10.36 0.62 -9.84
N GLY A 25 -11.41 1.05 -10.56
CA GLY A 25 -11.60 0.71 -11.97
C GLY A 25 -10.79 1.60 -12.91
N GLY A 26 -10.88 1.33 -14.20
CA GLY A 26 -10.26 2.14 -15.23
C GLY A 26 -8.90 1.66 -15.71
N ASN A 27 -8.28 0.72 -15.01
CA ASN A 27 -6.99 0.14 -15.41
C ASN A 27 -7.13 -1.33 -15.71
N THR A 28 -6.61 -1.74 -16.87
CA THR A 28 -6.60 -3.16 -17.25
C THR A 28 -5.45 -3.90 -16.61
N ASN A 29 -4.34 -3.22 -16.36
CA ASN A 29 -3.18 -3.78 -15.70
C ASN A 29 -2.37 -2.67 -15.01
N PRO A 30 -2.67 -2.37 -13.72
CA PRO A 30 -1.94 -1.34 -13.00
C PRO A 30 -0.45 -1.63 -12.91
N ARG A 31 0.38 -0.60 -13.11
CA ARG A 31 1.84 -0.73 -12.98
C ARG A 31 2.26 -1.06 -11.56
N ASP A 32 1.63 -0.43 -10.60
CA ASP A 32 1.89 -0.67 -9.19
C ASP A 32 0.69 -1.37 -8.57
N LYS A 33 0.90 -2.59 -8.12
CA LYS A 33 -0.12 -3.38 -7.43
C LYS A 33 0.11 -3.43 -5.92
N ASP A 34 1.20 -2.86 -5.44
CA ASP A 34 1.48 -2.83 -4.01
C ASP A 34 0.51 -1.88 -3.32
N THR A 35 -0.17 -2.41 -2.33
CA THR A 35 -1.12 -1.67 -1.52
C THR A 35 -1.10 -2.21 -0.10
N VAL A 36 -1.91 -1.63 0.79
CA VAL A 36 -1.87 -2.00 2.19
C VAL A 36 -3.24 -1.90 2.83
N ILE A 37 -3.52 -2.82 3.74
CA ILE A 37 -4.58 -2.65 4.73
C ILE A 37 -3.90 -2.15 5.99
N VAL A 38 -4.37 -1.04 6.53
CA VAL A 38 -3.93 -0.52 7.83
C VAL A 38 -4.96 -0.89 8.87
N LYS A 39 -4.55 -1.69 9.84
CA LYS A 39 -5.41 -2.10 10.94
C LYS A 39 -5.00 -1.32 12.19
N LEU A 40 -5.92 -0.54 12.72
CA LEU A 40 -5.70 0.25 13.92
C LEU A 40 -6.51 -0.31 15.08
N THR A 41 -5.88 -0.38 16.24
CA THR A 41 -6.58 -0.61 17.51
C THR A 41 -6.67 0.73 18.22
N VAL A 42 -7.88 1.21 18.43
CA VAL A 42 -8.16 2.49 19.08
C VAL A 42 -8.67 2.21 20.48
N MET A 43 -8.07 2.90 21.45
CA MET A 43 -8.48 2.79 22.85
C MET A 43 -9.11 4.11 23.30
N ARG A 44 -10.21 3.98 24.05
CA ARG A 44 -10.84 5.12 24.71
C ARG A 44 -10.79 4.91 26.21
N ASP A 45 -10.18 5.84 26.91
CA ASP A 45 -10.09 5.82 28.36
C ASP A 45 -11.41 6.27 29.01
N LEU A 46 -11.52 6.04 30.32
CA LEU A 46 -12.71 6.42 31.09
C LEU A 46 -12.95 7.93 31.10
N ASP A 47 -11.90 8.72 30.95
CA ASP A 47 -11.98 10.19 30.87
C ASP A 47 -12.34 10.70 29.48
N GLY A 48 -12.52 9.80 28.51
CA GLY A 48 -12.85 10.12 27.12
C GLY A 48 -11.63 10.34 26.21
N THR A 49 -10.41 10.22 26.72
CA THR A 49 -9.20 10.33 25.92
C THR A 49 -9.12 9.17 24.94
N VAL A 50 -8.87 9.47 23.67
CA VAL A 50 -8.73 8.48 22.60
C VAL A 50 -7.28 8.42 22.15
N SER A 51 -6.77 7.20 22.01
CA SER A 51 -5.39 6.95 21.57
C SER A 51 -5.35 5.73 20.66
N ILE A 52 -4.26 5.62 19.88
CA ILE A 52 -3.99 4.46 19.05
C ILE A 52 -3.13 3.51 19.87
N ALA A 53 -3.70 2.35 20.24
CA ALA A 53 -3.02 1.36 21.07
C ALA A 53 -2.13 0.44 20.23
N ASP A 54 -2.49 0.19 18.97
CA ASP A 54 -1.73 -0.68 18.07
C ASP A 54 -1.99 -0.32 16.62
N ARG A 55 -1.01 -0.62 15.76
CA ARG A 55 -1.08 -0.43 14.32
C ARG A 55 -0.40 -1.60 13.62
N GLU A 56 -1.11 -2.18 12.67
CA GLU A 56 -0.60 -3.28 11.85
C GLU A 56 -0.72 -2.94 10.37
N HIS A 57 0.31 -3.20 9.60
CA HIS A 57 0.30 -3.11 8.14
C HIS A 57 0.17 -4.51 7.56
N ILE A 58 -0.80 -4.69 6.68
CA ILE A 58 -1.01 -5.94 5.94
C ILE A 58 -0.73 -5.64 4.47
N PRO A 59 0.51 -5.90 3.99
CA PRO A 59 0.85 -5.69 2.59
C PRO A 59 0.02 -6.58 1.67
N CYS A 60 -0.50 -5.98 0.60
CA CYS A 60 -1.38 -6.68 -0.34
C CYS A 60 -1.01 -6.32 -1.78
N ALA A 61 -1.36 -7.21 -2.71
CA ALA A 61 -1.50 -6.85 -4.10
C ALA A 61 -2.94 -6.37 -4.34
N SER A 62 -3.12 -5.29 -5.10
CA SER A 62 -4.46 -4.81 -5.48
C SER A 62 -5.17 -5.77 -6.45
N SER A 63 -4.41 -6.65 -7.08
CA SER A 63 -4.89 -7.70 -7.97
C SER A 63 -4.14 -8.98 -7.71
N GLY A 64 -4.84 -10.09 -7.59
CA GLY A 64 -4.23 -11.42 -7.51
C GLY A 64 -3.62 -11.89 -8.83
N ASP A 65 -3.99 -11.26 -9.93
CA ASP A 65 -3.41 -11.52 -11.25
C ASP A 65 -2.32 -10.51 -11.54
N LYS A 66 -1.10 -10.99 -11.78
CA LYS A 66 0.04 -10.11 -12.07
C LYS A 66 -0.06 -9.40 -13.43
N ASN A 67 -0.89 -9.92 -14.32
CA ASN A 67 -1.00 -9.44 -15.70
C ASN A 67 -2.30 -8.68 -15.98
N ALA A 68 -3.13 -8.49 -14.97
CA ALA A 68 -4.41 -7.83 -15.14
C ALA A 68 -4.91 -7.25 -13.81
N ASN A 69 -5.86 -6.36 -13.90
CA ASN A 69 -6.63 -5.92 -12.75
C ASN A 69 -7.88 -6.80 -12.63
N ASN A 70 -7.88 -7.74 -11.70
CA ASN A 70 -9.03 -8.61 -11.46
C ASN A 70 -9.94 -8.13 -10.35
N TYR A 71 -9.65 -6.96 -9.76
CA TYR A 71 -10.43 -6.33 -8.67
C TYR A 71 -10.55 -7.22 -7.42
N GLN A 72 -9.59 -8.10 -7.23
CA GLN A 72 -9.54 -8.99 -6.07
C GLN A 72 -8.20 -8.82 -5.35
N PRO A 73 -8.13 -7.89 -4.40
CA PRO A 73 -6.91 -7.72 -3.61
C PRO A 73 -6.59 -8.99 -2.82
N VAL A 74 -5.32 -9.31 -2.74
CA VAL A 74 -4.83 -10.46 -1.98
C VAL A 74 -3.65 -10.05 -1.10
N PRO A 75 -3.57 -10.53 0.14
CA PRO A 75 -2.40 -10.28 0.98
C PRO A 75 -1.15 -10.96 0.39
N TYR A 76 -0.01 -10.28 0.49
CA TYR A 76 1.27 -10.92 0.24
C TYR A 76 1.63 -11.84 1.40
N GLU A 77 2.26 -12.95 1.08
CA GLU A 77 2.76 -13.87 2.07
C GLU A 77 3.95 -13.26 2.80
N GLU A 78 3.94 -13.34 4.15
CA GLU A 78 5.01 -12.81 4.98
C GLU A 78 6.36 -13.43 4.61
N GLY A 79 7.40 -12.60 4.56
CA GLY A 79 8.74 -13.01 4.20
C GLY A 79 9.04 -13.07 2.71
N THR A 80 8.06 -12.78 1.85
CA THR A 80 8.30 -12.71 0.40
C THR A 80 8.93 -11.36 0.03
N GLU A 81 9.53 -11.33 -1.16
CA GLU A 81 10.11 -10.09 -1.71
C GLU A 81 9.04 -8.99 -1.85
N GLU A 82 7.85 -9.35 -2.32
CA GLU A 82 6.73 -8.43 -2.49
C GLU A 82 6.28 -7.84 -1.15
N TYR A 83 6.22 -8.67 -0.12
CA TYR A 83 5.87 -8.25 1.23
C TYR A 83 6.87 -7.22 1.77
N GLU A 84 8.17 -7.53 1.69
CA GLU A 84 9.23 -6.65 2.17
C GLU A 84 9.33 -5.36 1.35
N ARG A 85 9.15 -5.45 0.04
CA ARG A 85 9.11 -4.29 -0.84
C ARG A 85 8.00 -3.33 -0.44
N THR A 86 6.82 -3.85 -0.19
CA THR A 86 5.65 -3.04 0.17
C THR A 86 5.86 -2.35 1.51
N LEU A 87 6.38 -3.06 2.50
CA LEU A 87 6.72 -2.45 3.79
C LEU A 87 7.77 -1.34 3.65
N SER A 88 8.78 -1.54 2.80
CA SER A 88 9.82 -0.53 2.58
C SER A 88 9.30 0.75 1.96
N LYS A 89 8.26 0.67 1.13
CA LYS A 89 7.58 1.84 0.59
C LYS A 89 6.87 2.65 1.66
N LEU A 90 6.30 1.97 2.65
CA LEU A 90 5.60 2.62 3.75
C LEU A 90 6.56 3.26 4.75
N ASP A 91 7.72 2.66 5.00
CA ASP A 91 8.69 3.19 5.95
C ASP A 91 9.71 4.15 5.35
N GLY A 92 9.62 4.39 4.04
CA GLY A 92 10.49 5.34 3.35
C GLY A 92 11.88 4.81 2.99
N THR A 93 12.12 3.51 3.16
CA THR A 93 13.44 2.91 2.86
C THR A 93 13.54 2.34 1.44
N PHE A 94 12.45 2.32 0.70
CA PHE A 94 12.45 1.82 -0.67
C PHE A 94 13.28 2.74 -1.58
N ASP A 95 14.26 2.15 -2.28
CA ASP A 95 15.14 2.87 -3.19
C ASP A 95 14.70 2.62 -4.63
N GLY A 96 14.19 3.66 -5.28
CA GLY A 96 13.74 3.60 -6.66
C GLY A 96 12.31 4.11 -6.86
N ALA A 97 11.75 3.86 -8.03
CA ALA A 97 10.37 4.19 -8.33
C ALA A 97 9.42 3.25 -7.60
N ASN A 98 8.33 3.79 -7.06
CA ASN A 98 7.34 3.01 -6.33
C ASN A 98 6.44 2.23 -7.29
N LEU A 99 7.04 1.30 -8.03
CA LEU A 99 6.32 0.43 -8.97
C LEU A 99 6.56 -1.03 -8.58
N SER A 100 5.51 -1.82 -8.59
CA SER A 100 5.58 -3.25 -8.28
C SER A 100 6.09 -4.09 -9.44
N ILE A 101 6.01 -3.55 -10.65
CA ILE A 101 6.55 -4.18 -11.86
C ILE A 101 7.46 -3.19 -12.59
N GLY A 102 8.37 -3.73 -13.38
CA GLY A 102 9.21 -2.91 -14.25
C GLY A 102 8.37 -2.10 -15.21
N TYR A 103 8.79 -0.88 -15.47
CA TYR A 103 8.11 0.00 -16.41
C TYR A 103 8.98 0.19 -17.66
N ASP A 104 8.43 -0.15 -18.80
CA ASP A 104 9.09 0.05 -20.10
C ASP A 104 8.48 1.27 -20.78
N TYR A 105 9.22 2.36 -20.78
CA TYR A 105 8.78 3.60 -21.38
C TYR A 105 8.62 3.52 -22.91
N THR A 106 9.15 2.46 -23.54
CA THR A 106 9.07 2.32 -25.00
C THR A 106 7.68 1.92 -25.46
N ILE A 107 6.89 1.28 -24.63
CA ILE A 107 5.52 0.91 -24.97
C ILE A 107 4.51 2.02 -24.77
N GLY A 108 4.89 3.07 -24.07
CA GLY A 108 4.09 4.30 -23.94
C GLY A 108 2.79 4.19 -23.20
N GLU A 109 2.47 3.07 -22.58
CA GLU A 109 1.22 2.88 -21.85
C GLU A 109 1.40 3.17 -20.37
N LEU A 110 0.62 4.13 -19.87
CA LEU A 110 0.58 4.51 -18.49
C LEU A 110 -0.77 4.07 -17.89
N ASN A 111 -0.81 2.90 -17.27
CA ASN A 111 -2.02 2.32 -16.69
C ASN A 111 -2.12 2.65 -15.19
N ASP A 112 -2.27 3.90 -14.89
CA ASP A 112 -2.40 4.34 -13.50
C ASP A 112 -3.77 4.83 -13.18
#